data_dcaae97f9ce6cfddb1f66555bdee0f2f
#
_entry.id   dcaae97f9ce6cfddb1f66555bdee0f2f
#
_cell.length_a   1.000
_cell.length_b   1.000
_cell.length_c   1.000
_cell.angle_alpha   90.00
_cell.angle_beta   90.00
_cell.angle_gamma   90.00
#
_symmetry.space_group_name_H-M   'P 1'
#
loop_
_entity.id
_entity.type
_entity.pdbx_description
1 polymer ?
#
loop_
_entity_poly.entity_id
_entity_poly.type
_entity_poly.pdbx_seq_one_letter_code
_entity_poly.pdbx_strand_id
1 'polypeptide(L)'
;SAVRGARSWINLGFASFQPAEFVKVALILAMARFCYRYPPHTLKGLFYGLVLGGVSLLLVLLQPDLGSTLVLGAIMFAVLVVSGTPGKYVAALVGTGLLLLPVAWSFLKPYQKNRLLVFLDPTIDPQGAGYNVIQSRIAVGSGGLFGKGFLHGTQSRLHFLPEPHTDFIFSVFSEE
;
A
#
# COMPACT_ATOMS: atom_id res chain seq x y z
N SER A 1 17.44 -3.21 13.17
CA SER A 1 16.46 -3.99 13.95
C SER A 1 15.32 -4.42 13.04
N ALA A 2 15.02 -5.72 12.99
CA ALA A 2 13.90 -6.23 12.22
C ALA A 2 12.61 -5.97 13.02
N VAL A 3 11.79 -5.03 12.58
CA VAL A 3 10.45 -4.83 13.11
C VAL A 3 9.50 -5.62 12.23
N ARG A 4 8.78 -6.62 12.81
CA ARG A 4 7.82 -7.50 12.12
C ARG A 4 8.41 -8.27 10.91
N GLY A 5 9.71 -8.67 10.98
CA GLY A 5 10.35 -9.50 9.96
C GLY A 5 10.86 -8.78 8.71
N ALA A 6 10.64 -7.49 8.55
CA ALA A 6 11.19 -6.68 7.48
C ALA A 6 12.33 -5.77 7.99
N ARG A 7 13.48 -5.80 7.31
CA ARG A 7 14.62 -4.91 7.61
C ARG A 7 14.50 -3.57 6.87
N SER A 8 13.32 -2.95 6.89
CA SER A 8 13.00 -1.77 6.08
C SER A 8 13.18 -0.45 6.84
N TRP A 9 13.49 -0.50 8.15
CA TRP A 9 13.60 0.68 9.01
C TRP A 9 15.03 0.97 9.40
N ILE A 10 15.47 2.21 9.16
CA ILE A 10 16.74 2.74 9.64
C ILE A 10 16.43 3.52 10.93
N ASN A 11 16.97 3.06 12.05
CA ASN A 11 16.76 3.69 13.35
C ASN A 11 17.89 4.69 13.61
N LEU A 12 17.56 5.98 13.64
CA LEU A 12 18.51 7.09 13.86
C LEU A 12 18.61 7.50 15.36
N GLY A 13 18.00 6.72 16.25
CA GLY A 13 17.99 6.98 17.69
C GLY A 13 16.85 7.90 18.13
N PHE A 14 16.65 9.03 17.49
CA PHE A 14 15.56 9.98 17.75
C PHE A 14 14.37 9.82 16.79
N ALA A 15 14.56 9.14 15.66
CA ALA A 15 13.50 8.85 14.68
C ALA A 15 13.79 7.55 13.94
N SER A 16 12.73 6.84 13.54
CA SER A 16 12.82 5.70 12.64
C SER A 16 12.47 6.17 11.22
N PHE A 17 13.34 5.86 10.27
CA PHE A 17 13.25 6.29 8.89
C PHE A 17 13.05 5.08 7.98
N GLN A 18 12.05 5.15 7.10
CA GLN A 18 11.82 4.14 6.08
C GLN A 18 12.20 4.69 4.69
N PRO A 19 13.28 4.21 4.07
CA PRO A 19 13.71 4.69 2.75
C PRO A 19 12.64 4.58 1.67
N ALA A 20 11.77 3.56 1.73
CA ALA A 20 10.70 3.35 0.76
C ALA A 20 9.72 4.54 0.67
N GLU A 21 9.52 5.31 1.76
CA GLU A 21 8.66 6.50 1.75
C GLU A 21 9.24 7.60 0.84
N PHE A 22 10.55 7.80 0.87
CA PHE A 22 11.23 8.78 0.04
C PHE A 22 11.35 8.32 -1.42
N VAL A 23 11.50 7.01 -1.64
CA VAL A 23 11.51 6.44 -2.99
C VAL A 23 10.23 6.75 -3.74
N LYS A 24 9.07 6.81 -3.08
CA LYS A 24 7.79 7.19 -3.71
C LYS A 24 7.86 8.59 -4.32
N VAL A 25 8.31 9.57 -3.53
CA VAL A 25 8.45 10.96 -4.01
C VAL A 25 9.52 11.08 -5.09
N ALA A 26 10.68 10.46 -4.87
CA ALA A 26 11.76 10.45 -5.84
C ALA A 26 11.33 9.82 -7.17
N LEU A 27 10.56 8.74 -7.14
CA LEU A 27 10.03 8.07 -8.33
C LEU A 27 9.08 8.99 -9.10
N ILE A 28 8.17 9.69 -8.41
CA ILE A 28 7.25 10.64 -9.05
C ILE A 28 8.05 11.70 -9.83
N LEU A 29 9.03 12.33 -9.17
CA LEU A 29 9.83 13.39 -9.77
C LEU A 29 10.70 12.86 -10.93
N ALA A 30 11.36 11.72 -10.74
CA ALA A 30 12.19 11.12 -11.75
C ALA A 30 11.39 10.70 -12.99
N MET A 31 10.23 10.05 -12.79
CA MET A 31 9.35 9.64 -13.88
C MET A 31 8.72 10.83 -14.58
N ALA A 32 8.25 11.85 -13.86
CA ALA A 32 7.70 13.05 -14.45
C ALA A 32 8.74 13.76 -15.33
N ARG A 33 9.98 13.92 -14.85
CA ARG A 33 11.09 14.50 -15.61
C ARG A 33 11.44 13.63 -16.82
N PHE A 34 11.46 12.31 -16.65
CA PHE A 34 11.75 11.37 -17.72
C PHE A 34 10.68 11.44 -18.82
N CYS A 35 9.40 11.33 -18.46
CA CYS A 35 8.27 11.38 -19.41
C CYS A 35 8.16 12.72 -20.12
N TYR A 36 8.55 13.82 -19.47
CA TYR A 36 8.65 15.13 -20.11
C TYR A 36 9.68 15.12 -21.27
N ARG A 37 10.83 14.47 -21.08
CA ARG A 37 11.90 14.41 -22.08
C ARG A 37 11.66 13.32 -23.14
N TYR A 38 11.07 12.21 -22.74
CA TYR A 38 10.77 11.02 -23.55
C TYR A 38 9.30 10.63 -23.37
N PRO A 39 8.38 11.31 -24.06
CA PRO A 39 6.95 11.06 -23.90
C PRO A 39 6.57 9.62 -24.22
N PRO A 40 5.68 8.98 -23.44
CA PRO A 40 5.30 7.58 -23.60
C PRO A 40 4.29 7.35 -24.73
N HIS A 41 4.26 8.22 -25.74
CA HIS A 41 3.44 8.05 -26.95
C HIS A 41 3.98 6.94 -27.86
N THR A 42 5.27 6.64 -27.75
CA THR A 42 5.94 5.59 -28.51
C THR A 42 6.22 4.38 -27.63
N LEU A 43 6.30 3.19 -28.23
CA LEU A 43 6.69 1.97 -27.52
C LEU A 43 8.04 2.10 -26.82
N LYS A 44 9.01 2.78 -27.45
CA LYS A 44 10.33 3.01 -26.85
C LYS A 44 10.24 3.87 -25.60
N GLY A 45 9.52 5.02 -25.65
CA GLY A 45 9.32 5.90 -24.50
C GLY A 45 8.61 5.20 -23.35
N LEU A 46 7.54 4.44 -23.66
CA LEU A 46 6.80 3.64 -22.71
C LEU A 46 7.71 2.57 -22.07
N PHE A 47 8.46 1.82 -22.89
CA PHE A 47 9.37 0.77 -22.39
C PHE A 47 10.41 1.33 -21.42
N TYR A 48 11.07 2.43 -21.77
CA TYR A 48 12.05 3.03 -20.87
C TYR A 48 11.43 3.59 -19.59
N GLY A 49 10.21 4.15 -19.67
CA GLY A 49 9.44 4.55 -18.49
C GLY A 49 9.12 3.39 -17.57
N LEU A 50 8.70 2.25 -18.15
CA LEU A 50 8.45 1.00 -17.42
C LEU A 50 9.71 0.43 -16.79
N VAL A 51 10.86 0.50 -17.49
CA VAL A 51 12.13 0.06 -16.94
C VAL A 51 12.54 0.92 -15.75
N LEU A 52 12.44 2.26 -15.87
CA LEU A 52 12.80 3.18 -14.80
C LEU A 52 11.94 2.94 -13.53
N GLY A 53 10.63 2.88 -13.69
CA GLY A 53 9.72 2.58 -12.58
C GLY A 53 9.86 1.16 -12.07
N GLY A 54 9.99 0.19 -12.99
CA GLY A 54 10.12 -1.23 -12.69
C GLY A 54 11.33 -1.61 -11.86
N VAL A 55 12.46 -0.95 -12.07
CA VAL A 55 13.66 -1.16 -11.23
C VAL A 55 13.39 -0.79 -9.78
N SER A 56 12.77 0.37 -9.53
CA SER A 56 12.38 0.79 -8.18
C SER A 56 11.39 -0.18 -7.54
N LEU A 57 10.42 -0.63 -8.31
CA LEU A 57 9.39 -1.58 -7.91
C LEU A 57 10.02 -2.93 -7.53
N LEU A 58 10.93 -3.44 -8.36
CA LEU A 58 11.63 -4.71 -8.13
C LEU A 58 12.46 -4.66 -6.85
N LEU A 59 13.21 -3.56 -6.62
CA LEU A 59 14.04 -3.41 -5.44
C LEU A 59 13.20 -3.45 -4.14
N VAL A 60 12.03 -2.81 -4.14
CA VAL A 60 11.13 -2.82 -2.97
C VAL A 60 10.43 -4.18 -2.82
N LEU A 61 10.09 -4.83 -3.92
CA LEU A 61 9.51 -6.18 -3.90
C LEU A 61 10.48 -7.20 -3.29
N LEU A 62 11.78 -7.05 -3.54
CA LEU A 62 12.83 -7.90 -2.93
C LEU A 62 12.95 -7.68 -1.41
N GLN A 63 12.45 -6.57 -0.87
CA GLN A 63 12.38 -6.31 0.58
C GLN A 63 11.14 -6.92 1.26
N PRO A 64 10.45 -7.85 0.67
CA PRO A 64 9.09 -8.37 0.80
C PRO A 64 8.04 -7.37 1.34
N ASP A 65 8.14 -6.10 0.92
CA ASP A 65 7.16 -5.06 1.24
C ASP A 65 6.13 -4.91 0.11
N LEU A 66 5.06 -5.68 0.20
CA LEU A 66 3.98 -5.70 -0.79
C LEU A 66 3.20 -4.37 -0.82
N GLY A 67 2.98 -3.74 0.34
CA GLY A 67 2.24 -2.48 0.44
C GLY A 67 2.94 -1.37 -0.32
N SER A 68 4.21 -1.12 -0.03
CA SER A 68 5.01 -0.10 -0.74
C SER A 68 5.15 -0.44 -2.23
N THR A 69 5.27 -1.72 -2.60
CA THR A 69 5.35 -2.15 -4.00
C THR A 69 4.09 -1.80 -4.77
N LEU A 70 2.90 -2.05 -4.20
CA LEU A 70 1.62 -1.70 -4.84
C LEU A 70 1.47 -0.19 -5.02
N VAL A 71 1.86 0.60 -4.02
CA VAL A 71 1.84 2.06 -4.12
C VAL A 71 2.78 2.57 -5.21
N LEU A 72 4.02 2.05 -5.29
CA LEU A 72 4.96 2.39 -6.35
C LEU A 72 4.42 2.01 -7.74
N GLY A 73 3.77 0.85 -7.86
CA GLY A 73 3.11 0.42 -9.08
C GLY A 73 1.99 1.36 -9.52
N ALA A 74 1.16 1.79 -8.56
CA ALA A 74 0.09 2.76 -8.80
C ALA A 74 0.66 4.14 -9.23
N ILE A 75 1.73 4.60 -8.57
CA ILE A 75 2.45 5.84 -8.94
C ILE A 75 2.98 5.75 -10.36
N MET A 76 3.71 4.68 -10.70
CA MET A 76 4.26 4.45 -12.04
C MET A 76 3.16 4.48 -13.08
N PHE A 77 2.06 3.73 -12.85
CA PHE A 77 0.92 3.68 -13.75
C PHE A 77 0.27 5.05 -13.92
N ALA A 78 -0.02 5.75 -12.83
CA ALA A 78 -0.63 7.08 -12.86
C ALA A 78 0.23 8.10 -13.63
N VAL A 79 1.54 8.14 -13.39
CA VAL A 79 2.44 9.07 -14.09
C VAL A 79 2.46 8.75 -15.59
N LEU A 80 2.52 7.48 -15.99
CA LEU A 80 2.49 7.11 -17.40
C LEU A 80 1.18 7.53 -18.07
N VAL A 81 0.03 7.31 -17.43
CA VAL A 81 -1.29 7.71 -17.94
C VAL A 81 -1.37 9.23 -18.10
N VAL A 82 -1.02 9.99 -17.06
CA VAL A 82 -1.07 11.47 -17.06
C VAL A 82 -0.07 12.05 -18.07
N SER A 83 1.04 11.38 -18.32
CA SER A 83 2.03 11.79 -19.34
C SER A 83 1.57 11.56 -20.79
N GLY A 84 0.32 11.10 -21.00
CA GLY A 84 -0.28 10.99 -22.33
C GLY A 84 0.01 9.65 -23.02
N THR A 85 0.18 8.56 -22.27
CA THR A 85 0.25 7.21 -22.88
C THR A 85 -1.02 6.92 -23.68
N PRO A 86 -0.93 6.50 -24.94
CA PRO A 86 -2.09 6.15 -25.76
C PRO A 86 -2.95 5.06 -25.11
N GLY A 87 -4.28 5.20 -25.19
CA GLY A 87 -5.24 4.29 -24.55
C GLY A 87 -5.02 2.81 -24.85
N LYS A 88 -4.55 2.49 -26.07
CA LYS A 88 -4.20 1.11 -26.46
C LYS A 88 -3.09 0.51 -25.58
N TYR A 89 -2.10 1.30 -25.20
CA TYR A 89 -1.00 0.84 -24.32
C TYR A 89 -1.45 0.79 -22.87
N VAL A 90 -2.30 1.73 -22.45
CA VAL A 90 -2.93 1.68 -21.12
C VAL A 90 -3.76 0.41 -20.97
N ALA A 91 -4.61 0.11 -21.97
CA ALA A 91 -5.40 -1.13 -21.98
C ALA A 91 -4.51 -2.38 -21.98
N ALA A 92 -3.41 -2.38 -22.74
CA ALA A 92 -2.44 -3.47 -22.74
C ALA A 92 -1.77 -3.64 -21.37
N LEU A 93 -1.36 -2.55 -20.71
CA LEU A 93 -0.76 -2.62 -19.37
C LEU A 93 -1.75 -3.18 -18.33
N VAL A 94 -3.00 -2.71 -18.34
CA VAL A 94 -4.06 -3.22 -17.46
C VAL A 94 -4.34 -4.69 -17.76
N GLY A 95 -4.51 -5.05 -19.03
CA GLY A 95 -4.75 -6.43 -19.44
C GLY A 95 -3.60 -7.36 -19.03
N THR A 96 -2.34 -6.94 -19.25
CA THR A 96 -1.16 -7.71 -18.82
C THR A 96 -1.13 -7.83 -17.30
N GLY A 97 -1.41 -6.75 -16.54
CA GLY A 97 -1.50 -6.79 -15.10
C GLY A 97 -2.52 -7.81 -14.59
N LEU A 98 -3.73 -7.81 -15.17
CA LEU A 98 -4.79 -8.76 -14.82
C LEU A 98 -4.39 -10.21 -15.14
N LEU A 99 -3.77 -10.45 -16.30
CA LEU A 99 -3.27 -11.78 -16.68
C LEU A 99 -2.14 -12.28 -15.77
N LEU A 100 -1.34 -11.37 -15.22
CA LEU A 100 -0.27 -11.72 -14.30
C LEU A 100 -0.73 -11.94 -12.85
N LEU A 101 -1.95 -11.54 -12.47
CA LEU A 101 -2.48 -11.73 -11.11
C LEU A 101 -2.43 -13.18 -10.63
N PRO A 102 -2.88 -14.21 -11.40
CA PRO A 102 -2.79 -15.60 -10.96
C PRO A 102 -1.34 -16.07 -10.74
N VAL A 103 -0.44 -15.59 -11.60
CA VAL A 103 0.99 -15.90 -11.50
C VAL A 103 1.57 -15.22 -10.25
N ALA A 104 1.28 -13.94 -10.05
CA ALA A 104 1.69 -13.19 -8.85
C ALA A 104 1.17 -13.86 -7.58
N TRP A 105 -0.09 -14.32 -7.58
CA TRP A 105 -0.67 -15.05 -6.45
C TRP A 105 0.14 -16.30 -6.06
N SER A 106 0.68 -17.05 -7.03
CA SER A 106 1.47 -18.25 -6.74
C SER A 106 2.81 -17.93 -6.06
N PHE A 107 3.39 -16.76 -6.32
CA PHE A 107 4.65 -16.31 -5.71
C PHE A 107 4.48 -15.65 -4.34
N LEU A 108 3.25 -15.30 -3.92
CA LEU A 108 3.03 -14.71 -2.61
C LEU A 108 3.31 -15.72 -1.49
N LYS A 109 3.96 -15.24 -0.44
CA LYS A 109 4.18 -15.99 0.79
C LYS A 109 2.85 -16.23 1.54
N PRO A 110 2.73 -17.30 2.35
CA PRO A 110 1.49 -17.62 3.07
C PRO A 110 0.93 -16.45 3.89
N TYR A 111 1.77 -15.68 4.59
CA TYR A 111 1.33 -14.54 5.38
C TYR A 111 0.78 -13.38 4.51
N GLN A 112 1.28 -13.20 3.29
CA GLN A 112 0.79 -12.18 2.34
C GLN A 112 -0.58 -12.57 1.80
N LYS A 113 -0.75 -13.87 1.46
CA LYS A 113 -2.05 -14.42 1.04
C LYS A 113 -3.07 -14.27 2.15
N ASN A 114 -2.70 -14.62 3.40
CA ASN A 114 -3.59 -14.50 4.54
C ASN A 114 -4.04 -13.03 4.75
N ARG A 115 -3.14 -12.05 4.65
CA ARG A 115 -3.51 -10.63 4.73
C ARG A 115 -4.53 -10.20 3.68
N LEU A 116 -4.37 -10.66 2.42
CA LEU A 116 -5.31 -10.34 1.35
C LEU A 116 -6.67 -11.02 1.58
N LEU A 117 -6.68 -12.27 2.03
CA LEU A 117 -7.92 -12.99 2.33
C LEU A 117 -8.65 -12.37 3.52
N VAL A 118 -7.94 -12.04 4.59
CA VAL A 118 -8.50 -11.37 5.78
C VAL A 118 -9.03 -9.97 5.47
N PHE A 119 -8.42 -9.27 4.52
CA PHE A 119 -8.95 -7.99 4.06
C PHE A 119 -10.32 -8.14 3.39
N LEU A 120 -10.53 -9.21 2.62
CA LEU A 120 -11.82 -9.51 1.99
C LEU A 120 -12.83 -10.06 2.99
N ASP A 121 -12.38 -11.00 3.83
CA ASP A 121 -13.20 -11.64 4.86
C ASP A 121 -12.41 -11.77 6.18
N PRO A 122 -12.60 -10.83 7.13
CA PRO A 122 -11.94 -10.87 8.43
C PRO A 122 -12.30 -12.07 9.29
N THR A 123 -13.37 -12.79 8.95
CA THR A 123 -13.82 -13.97 9.73
C THR A 123 -12.96 -15.19 9.51
N ILE A 124 -12.08 -15.19 8.50
CA ILE A 124 -11.15 -16.30 8.21
C ILE A 124 -10.14 -16.47 9.35
N ASP A 125 -9.71 -15.37 9.99
CA ASP A 125 -8.76 -15.40 11.10
C ASP A 125 -9.17 -14.40 12.20
N PRO A 126 -10.26 -14.69 12.94
CA PRO A 126 -10.86 -13.71 13.86
C PRO A 126 -10.00 -13.44 15.10
N GLN A 127 -9.02 -14.30 15.43
CA GLN A 127 -8.14 -14.13 16.59
C GLN A 127 -6.72 -13.66 16.21
N GLY A 128 -6.40 -13.68 14.90
CA GLY A 128 -5.11 -13.21 14.38
C GLY A 128 -5.24 -11.93 13.57
N ALA A 129 -4.92 -12.00 12.29
CA ALA A 129 -4.89 -10.84 11.41
C ALA A 129 -6.26 -10.15 11.24
N GLY A 130 -7.37 -10.91 11.34
CA GLY A 130 -8.74 -10.41 11.26
C GLY A 130 -9.21 -9.66 12.51
N TYR A 131 -8.63 -9.96 13.68
CA TYR A 131 -9.04 -9.35 14.94
C TYR A 131 -9.06 -7.81 14.85
N ASN A 132 -7.98 -7.24 14.36
CA ASN A 132 -7.84 -5.78 14.25
C ASN A 132 -8.88 -5.15 13.34
N VAL A 133 -9.21 -5.80 12.22
CA VAL A 133 -10.22 -5.34 11.27
C VAL A 133 -11.62 -5.44 11.88
N ILE A 134 -11.90 -6.50 12.62
CA ILE A 134 -13.18 -6.68 13.32
C ILE A 134 -13.35 -5.62 14.39
N GLN A 135 -12.34 -5.39 15.25
CA GLN A 135 -12.38 -4.36 16.29
C GLN A 135 -12.52 -2.95 15.71
N SER A 136 -11.83 -2.68 14.61
CA SER A 136 -11.97 -1.42 13.86
C SER A 136 -13.40 -1.20 13.37
N ARG A 137 -14.04 -2.22 12.79
CA ARG A 137 -15.45 -2.16 12.35
C ARG A 137 -16.42 -1.96 13.52
N ILE A 138 -16.16 -2.62 14.66
CA ILE A 138 -16.95 -2.43 15.89
C ILE A 138 -16.81 -0.99 16.39
N ALA A 139 -15.58 -0.43 16.42
CA ALA A 139 -15.35 0.94 16.83
C ALA A 139 -16.13 1.92 15.97
N VAL A 140 -15.98 1.86 14.65
CA VAL A 140 -16.69 2.73 13.70
C VAL A 140 -18.21 2.55 13.82
N GLY A 141 -18.70 1.30 13.89
CA GLY A 141 -20.13 1.03 14.00
C GLY A 141 -20.74 1.51 15.33
N SER A 142 -19.96 1.44 16.40
CA SER A 142 -20.42 1.84 17.73
C SER A 142 -20.51 3.36 17.92
N GLY A 143 -19.77 4.15 17.13
CA GLY A 143 -19.82 5.62 17.16
C GLY A 143 -21.07 6.20 16.50
N GLY A 144 -21.73 5.48 15.60
CA GLY A 144 -22.92 5.98 14.87
C GLY A 144 -22.62 7.22 14.04
N LEU A 145 -23.57 8.16 13.97
CA LEU A 145 -23.44 9.41 13.20
C LEU A 145 -22.79 10.56 14.00
N PHE A 146 -22.86 10.51 15.33
CA PHE A 146 -22.45 11.62 16.20
C PHE A 146 -21.31 11.25 17.16
N GLY A 147 -20.82 10.01 17.10
CA GLY A 147 -19.85 9.49 18.06
C GLY A 147 -20.44 9.25 19.45
N LYS A 148 -19.61 8.64 20.33
CA LYS A 148 -19.95 8.43 21.75
C LYS A 148 -19.57 9.61 22.64
N GLY A 149 -18.88 10.59 22.10
CA GLY A 149 -18.32 11.73 22.81
C GLY A 149 -16.83 11.57 23.13
N PHE A 150 -16.14 12.69 23.21
CA PHE A 150 -14.70 12.75 23.42
C PHE A 150 -14.28 11.95 24.67
N LEU A 151 -13.31 11.04 24.51
CA LEU A 151 -12.82 10.12 25.53
C LEU A 151 -13.85 9.08 26.05
N HIS A 152 -14.99 8.89 25.39
CA HIS A 152 -15.99 7.87 25.75
C HIS A 152 -15.90 6.61 24.87
N GLY A 153 -14.96 6.56 23.92
CA GLY A 153 -14.71 5.39 23.08
C GLY A 153 -14.28 4.17 23.90
N THR A 154 -15.00 3.07 23.79
CA THR A 154 -14.70 1.84 24.55
C THR A 154 -13.58 1.03 23.92
N GLN A 155 -13.49 0.99 22.59
CA GLN A 155 -12.49 0.21 21.87
C GLN A 155 -11.09 0.83 21.97
N SER A 156 -11.02 2.16 21.95
CA SER A 156 -9.77 2.91 22.10
C SER A 156 -9.24 2.86 23.53
N ARG A 157 -10.10 3.06 24.55
CA ARG A 157 -9.71 3.08 25.97
C ARG A 157 -9.31 1.71 26.52
N LEU A 158 -9.96 0.65 26.09
CA LEU A 158 -9.68 -0.72 26.56
C LEU A 158 -8.54 -1.37 25.78
N HIS A 159 -7.84 -0.61 24.91
CA HIS A 159 -6.72 -1.08 24.09
C HIS A 159 -7.04 -2.32 23.24
N PHE A 160 -8.29 -2.46 22.77
CA PHE A 160 -8.67 -3.51 21.83
C PHE A 160 -8.11 -3.26 20.42
N LEU A 161 -7.79 -1.97 20.10
CA LEU A 161 -7.13 -1.60 18.86
C LEU A 161 -5.61 -1.52 19.08
N PRO A 162 -4.80 -2.32 18.39
CA PRO A 162 -3.36 -2.13 18.36
C PRO A 162 -3.03 -0.87 17.57
N GLU A 163 -2.04 -0.10 18.01
CA GLU A 163 -1.56 1.11 17.34
C GLU A 163 -2.72 2.11 17.03
N PRO A 164 -3.51 2.54 18.05
CA PRO A 164 -4.68 3.41 17.85
C PRO A 164 -4.31 4.79 17.29
N HIS A 165 -3.06 5.23 17.49
CA HIS A 165 -2.58 6.56 17.07
C HIS A 165 -2.01 6.60 15.64
N THR A 166 -1.88 5.45 14.97
CA THR A 166 -1.32 5.35 13.62
C THR A 166 -2.26 4.65 12.66
N ASP A 167 -2.34 3.33 12.75
CA ASP A 167 -3.04 2.50 11.76
C ASP A 167 -4.57 2.60 11.90
N PHE A 168 -5.07 2.86 13.11
CA PHE A 168 -6.51 2.86 13.43
C PHE A 168 -7.03 4.22 13.91
N ILE A 169 -6.34 5.32 13.58
CA ILE A 169 -6.74 6.67 13.99
C ILE A 169 -8.17 7.02 13.55
N PHE A 170 -8.58 6.61 12.34
CA PHE A 170 -9.93 6.83 11.85
C PHE A 170 -10.98 6.08 12.69
N SER A 171 -10.67 4.86 13.13
CA SER A 171 -11.59 4.07 13.95
C SER A 171 -11.80 4.68 15.33
N VAL A 172 -10.72 5.23 15.92
CA VAL A 172 -10.79 5.97 17.20
C VAL A 172 -11.63 7.25 17.03
N PHE A 173 -11.32 8.03 15.99
CA PHE A 173 -12.04 9.27 15.70
C PHE A 173 -13.54 9.04 15.41
N SER A 174 -13.87 7.93 14.73
CA SER A 174 -15.27 7.61 14.41
C SER A 174 -16.04 7.07 15.60
N GLU A 175 -15.36 6.52 16.62
CA GLU A 175 -15.99 6.05 17.85
C GLU A 175 -16.30 7.21 18.79
N GLU A 176 -15.41 8.23 18.83
CA GLU A 176 -15.56 9.43 19.66
C GLU A 176 -16.46 10.49 19.03
#